data_107196daf3ae1f9260c3536089a9dffe
#
_entry.id   107196daf3ae1f9260c3536089a9dffe
#
_cell.length_a   1.000
_cell.length_b   1.000
_cell.length_c   1.000
_cell.angle_alpha   90.00
_cell.angle_beta   90.00
_cell.angle_gamma   90.00
#
_symmetry.space_group_name_H-M   'P 1'
#
loop_
_entity.id
_entity.type
_entity.pdbx_description
1 polymer ?
#
loop_
_entity_poly.entity_id
_entity_poly.type
_entity_poly.pdbx_seq_one_letter_code
_entity_poly.pdbx_strand_id
1 'polypeptide(L)'
;MFQTQDPNNPNRLVGKIFTSADGIHWTYRTSTTVIGDRSTIFFNPFRNKWVFSIRDYWYDRSRDYFETNSLTKGTNLENAVHWLRADNKDLRDPVIGDKPQLYNVDAVAYESIMLGAFQIYLGPDNSITDATGIPKVTNIHLGFSRDGFHFSRSEAISSFNIHYGNPF
;
A
#
# COMPACT_ATOMS: atom_id res chain seq x y z
N MET A 1 10.64 0.71 -6.32
CA MET A 1 11.24 0.45 -4.97
C MET A 1 11.27 -1.05 -4.73
N PHE A 2 12.35 -1.55 -4.15
CA PHE A 2 12.50 -2.94 -3.74
C PHE A 2 12.62 -3.00 -2.21
N GLN A 3 11.82 -3.83 -1.56
CA GLN A 3 11.83 -3.99 -0.10
C GLN A 3 12.86 -5.05 0.30
N THR A 4 13.63 -4.78 1.34
CA THR A 4 14.64 -5.70 1.89
C THR A 4 14.75 -5.51 3.40
N GLN A 5 15.35 -6.47 4.08
CA GLN A 5 15.68 -6.33 5.50
C GLN A 5 16.66 -5.16 5.70
N ASP A 6 16.48 -4.44 6.80
CA ASP A 6 17.41 -3.41 7.24
C ASP A 6 18.75 -4.08 7.63
N PRO A 7 19.88 -3.67 7.03
CA PRO A 7 21.19 -4.23 7.38
C PRO A 7 21.56 -4.12 8.88
N ASN A 8 21.01 -3.10 9.56
CA ASN A 8 21.26 -2.85 10.98
C ASN A 8 20.24 -3.53 11.91
N ASN A 9 19.11 -3.97 11.38
CA ASN A 9 18.07 -4.65 12.14
C ASN A 9 17.23 -5.57 11.23
N PRO A 10 17.54 -6.89 11.18
CA PRO A 10 16.88 -7.82 10.28
C PRO A 10 15.37 -8.01 10.53
N ASN A 11 14.85 -7.54 11.67
CA ASN A 11 13.42 -7.55 11.96
C ASN A 11 12.66 -6.35 11.36
N ARG A 12 13.35 -5.46 10.66
CA ARG A 12 12.78 -4.27 10.03
C ARG A 12 13.02 -4.31 8.52
N LEU A 13 12.17 -3.60 7.79
CA LEU A 13 12.28 -3.46 6.34
C LEU A 13 12.70 -2.03 5.98
N VAL A 14 13.46 -1.92 4.90
CA VAL A 14 13.78 -0.65 4.24
C VAL A 14 13.48 -0.77 2.74
N GLY A 15 13.18 0.34 2.10
CA GLY A 15 12.97 0.41 0.66
C GLY A 15 14.26 0.80 -0.06
N LYS A 16 14.78 -0.04 -0.93
CA LYS A 16 15.86 0.33 -1.86
C LYS A 16 15.27 0.98 -3.11
N ILE A 17 15.73 2.18 -3.41
CA ILE A 17 15.30 2.95 -4.58
C ILE A 17 16.28 2.69 -5.73
N PHE A 18 15.73 2.29 -6.86
CA PHE A 18 16.46 2.13 -8.12
C PHE A 18 15.82 3.02 -9.17
N THR A 19 16.61 3.50 -10.10
CA THR A 19 16.15 4.22 -11.30
C THR A 19 16.69 3.57 -12.54
N SER A 20 15.94 3.66 -13.62
CA SER A 20 16.31 3.19 -14.95
C SER A 20 15.87 4.19 -16.00
N ALA A 21 16.65 4.37 -17.05
CA ALA A 21 16.28 5.19 -18.21
C ALA A 21 15.56 4.38 -19.28
N ASP A 22 15.78 3.06 -19.32
CA ASP A 22 15.28 2.16 -20.36
C ASP A 22 14.33 1.07 -19.84
N GLY A 23 14.11 1.00 -18.50
CA GLY A 23 13.30 -0.02 -17.85
C GLY A 23 13.98 -1.39 -17.72
N ILE A 24 15.21 -1.54 -18.23
CA ILE A 24 15.98 -2.80 -18.24
C ILE A 24 17.19 -2.71 -17.30
N HIS A 25 17.97 -1.65 -17.42
CA HIS A 25 19.18 -1.44 -16.62
C HIS A 25 18.87 -0.55 -15.41
N TRP A 26 18.87 -1.13 -14.23
CA TRP A 26 18.49 -0.47 -12.98
C TRP A 26 19.70 -0.10 -12.14
N THR A 27 19.79 1.16 -11.73
CA THR A 27 20.86 1.67 -10.88
C THR A 27 20.32 1.96 -9.49
N TYR A 28 20.95 1.39 -8.47
CA TYR A 28 20.67 1.72 -7.07
C TYR A 28 21.00 3.19 -6.79
N ARG A 29 20.13 3.88 -6.07
CA ARG A 29 20.28 5.29 -5.71
C ARG A 29 20.41 5.52 -4.22
N THR A 30 19.48 4.98 -3.44
CA THR A 30 19.44 5.20 -1.99
C THR A 30 18.49 4.20 -1.32
N SER A 31 18.49 4.21 0.02
CA SER A 31 17.50 3.49 0.82
C SER A 31 16.62 4.46 1.60
N THR A 32 15.40 4.04 1.92
CA THR A 32 14.52 4.75 2.84
C THR A 32 14.92 4.49 4.29
N THR A 33 14.37 5.24 5.23
CA THR A 33 14.23 4.80 6.63
C THR A 33 13.31 3.58 6.70
N VAL A 34 13.04 3.08 7.90
CA VAL A 34 12.20 1.89 8.12
C VAL A 34 10.81 2.08 7.50
N ILE A 35 10.33 1.03 6.84
CA ILE A 35 8.98 0.94 6.26
C ILE A 35 8.33 -0.39 6.65
N GLY A 36 6.99 -0.45 6.58
CA GLY A 36 6.26 -1.72 6.61
C GLY A 36 6.30 -2.45 5.26
N ASP A 37 5.98 -3.74 5.26
CA ASP A 37 5.86 -4.52 4.02
C ASP A 37 4.73 -3.96 3.14
N ARG A 38 4.81 -4.22 1.83
CA ARG A 38 3.85 -3.70 0.84
C ARG A 38 3.78 -2.18 0.76
N SER A 39 4.79 -1.45 1.26
CA SER A 39 4.90 -0.01 0.98
C SER A 39 5.21 0.21 -0.49
N THR A 40 4.58 1.21 -1.09
CA THR A 40 4.69 1.53 -2.53
C THR A 40 5.09 2.98 -2.76
N ILE A 41 5.44 3.30 -3.99
CA ILE A 41 5.75 4.66 -4.44
C ILE A 41 5.01 4.91 -5.74
N PHE A 42 4.35 6.05 -5.85
CA PHE A 42 3.79 6.54 -7.11
C PHE A 42 4.12 8.01 -7.35
N PHE A 43 3.99 8.45 -8.58
CA PHE A 43 4.18 9.86 -8.95
C PHE A 43 2.83 10.56 -9.07
N ASN A 44 2.69 11.68 -8.40
CA ASN A 44 1.54 12.57 -8.51
C ASN A 44 1.90 13.78 -9.39
N PRO A 45 1.53 13.80 -10.68
CA PRO A 45 1.89 14.89 -11.59
C PRO A 45 1.16 16.19 -11.29
N PHE A 46 -0.02 16.16 -10.67
CA PHE A 46 -0.80 17.36 -10.33
C PHE A 46 -0.12 18.20 -9.25
N ARG A 47 0.65 17.56 -8.38
CA ARG A 47 1.45 18.21 -7.33
C ARG A 47 2.95 18.18 -7.65
N ASN A 48 3.36 17.51 -8.72
CA ASN A 48 4.75 17.25 -9.07
C ASN A 48 5.54 16.63 -7.91
N LYS A 49 4.98 15.57 -7.30
CA LYS A 49 5.53 14.91 -6.11
C LYS A 49 5.62 13.40 -6.30
N TRP A 50 6.67 12.83 -5.76
CA TRP A 50 6.71 11.40 -5.46
C TRP A 50 6.02 11.16 -4.13
N VAL A 51 5.13 10.19 -4.10
CA VAL A 51 4.35 9.83 -2.91
C VAL A 51 4.75 8.44 -2.48
N PHE A 52 5.05 8.29 -1.20
CA PHE A 52 5.24 7.00 -0.53
C PHE A 52 3.96 6.64 0.20
N SER A 53 3.38 5.47 -0.15
CA SER A 53 2.32 4.83 0.58
C SER A 53 2.95 3.82 1.53
N ILE A 54 3.09 4.20 2.78
CA ILE A 54 3.86 3.45 3.78
C ILE A 54 2.90 2.63 4.62
N ARG A 55 3.16 1.33 4.77
CA ARG A 55 2.37 0.50 5.66
C ARG A 55 2.70 0.80 7.12
N ASP A 56 1.67 1.02 7.89
CA ASP A 56 1.73 1.20 9.33
C ASP A 56 0.60 0.44 10.06
N TYR A 57 0.59 0.50 11.40
CA TYR A 57 -0.31 -0.24 12.28
C TYR A 57 -0.82 0.64 13.44
N TRP A 58 -1.07 1.93 13.18
CA TRP A 58 -1.48 2.81 14.28
C TRP A 58 -2.84 2.47 14.91
N TYR A 59 -3.69 1.64 14.25
CA TYR A 59 -4.86 0.96 14.86
C TYR A 59 -4.98 -0.49 14.40
N ASP A 60 -4.71 -0.73 13.13
CA ASP A 60 -4.69 -1.98 12.39
C ASP A 60 -3.88 -1.71 11.12
N ARG A 61 -3.91 -2.59 10.11
CA ARG A 61 -3.20 -2.30 8.85
C ARG A 61 -3.75 -1.02 8.22
N SER A 62 -2.90 -0.01 8.11
CA SER A 62 -3.20 1.34 7.63
C SER A 62 -2.07 1.85 6.74
N ARG A 63 -2.21 3.07 6.24
CA ARG A 63 -1.21 3.71 5.41
C ARG A 63 -0.86 5.08 5.95
N ASP A 64 0.45 5.34 5.96
CA ASP A 64 1.00 6.66 6.13
C ASP A 64 1.41 7.24 4.78
N TYR A 65 1.35 8.54 4.69
CA TYR A 65 1.67 9.34 3.52
C TYR A 65 2.94 10.15 3.74
N PHE A 66 3.84 10.08 2.79
CA PHE A 66 4.98 10.98 2.71
C PHE A 66 5.17 11.43 1.27
N GLU A 67 5.42 12.72 1.04
CA GLU A 67 5.69 13.24 -0.30
C GLU A 67 7.04 13.95 -0.38
N THR A 68 7.69 13.85 -1.55
CA THR A 68 8.97 14.48 -1.80
C THR A 68 9.11 14.93 -3.25
N ASN A 69 9.95 15.95 -3.48
CA ASN A 69 10.35 16.37 -4.83
C ASN A 69 11.42 15.46 -5.45
N SER A 70 12.07 14.60 -4.65
CA SER A 70 13.21 13.83 -5.13
C SER A 70 13.24 12.45 -4.47
N LEU A 71 13.21 11.40 -5.28
CA LEU A 71 13.39 10.03 -4.82
C LEU A 71 14.78 9.74 -4.23
N THR A 72 15.78 10.54 -4.55
CA THR A 72 17.16 10.28 -4.15
C THR A 72 17.63 11.12 -2.96
N LYS A 73 16.86 12.15 -2.59
CA LYS A 73 17.22 13.09 -1.51
C LYS A 73 16.16 13.20 -0.41
N GLY A 74 14.99 12.61 -0.59
CA GLY A 74 13.88 12.71 0.34
C GLY A 74 13.38 11.33 0.76
N THR A 75 14.26 10.50 1.29
CA THR A 75 13.94 9.11 1.68
C THR A 75 13.92 8.89 3.20
N ASN A 76 14.06 9.97 4.00
CA ASN A 76 13.74 9.94 5.42
C ASN A 76 12.23 10.11 5.59
N LEU A 77 11.55 9.05 5.97
CA LEU A 77 10.09 8.94 6.06
C LEU A 77 9.56 9.18 7.48
N GLU A 78 10.40 9.63 8.43
CA GLU A 78 10.01 9.83 9.84
C GLU A 78 8.91 10.88 10.03
N ASN A 79 8.76 11.79 9.07
CA ASN A 79 7.70 12.81 9.07
C ASN A 79 6.46 12.39 8.24
N ALA A 80 6.30 11.09 7.97
CA ALA A 80 5.09 10.58 7.35
C ALA A 80 3.87 10.86 8.24
N VAL A 81 2.74 11.15 7.61
CA VAL A 81 1.50 11.44 8.33
C VAL A 81 0.50 10.30 8.14
N HIS A 82 -0.30 10.04 9.16
CA HIS A 82 -1.40 9.08 9.04
C HIS A 82 -2.34 9.49 7.90
N TRP A 83 -2.65 8.55 7.05
CA TRP A 83 -3.34 8.83 5.79
C TRP A 83 -4.64 8.06 5.65
N LEU A 84 -4.56 6.78 5.35
CA LEU A 84 -5.70 5.97 4.97
C LEU A 84 -5.79 4.70 5.82
N ARG A 85 -7.02 4.29 6.11
CA ARG A 85 -7.37 3.01 6.74
C ARG A 85 -8.69 2.49 6.19
N ALA A 86 -9.02 1.25 6.50
CA ALA A 86 -10.38 0.74 6.29
C ALA A 86 -11.38 1.51 7.18
N ASP A 87 -12.59 1.69 6.70
CA ASP A 87 -13.64 2.46 7.37
C ASP A 87 -14.95 1.65 7.49
N ASN A 88 -16.02 2.30 7.96
CA ASN A 88 -17.31 1.67 8.19
C ASN A 88 -18.04 1.21 6.92
N LYS A 89 -17.55 1.60 5.74
CA LYS A 89 -18.08 1.19 4.43
C LYS A 89 -17.41 -0.09 3.93
N ASP A 90 -16.28 -0.48 4.52
CA ASP A 90 -15.61 -1.74 4.23
C ASP A 90 -16.32 -2.85 5.02
N LEU A 91 -17.20 -3.60 4.33
CA LEU A 91 -17.98 -4.64 4.96
C LEU A 91 -17.13 -5.86 5.30
N ARG A 92 -17.45 -6.50 6.42
CA ARG A 92 -16.84 -7.78 6.81
C ARG A 92 -17.24 -8.88 5.83
N ASP A 93 -16.31 -9.80 5.58
CA ASP A 93 -16.68 -11.05 4.92
C ASP A 93 -17.65 -11.83 5.82
N PRO A 94 -18.81 -12.28 5.32
CA PRO A 94 -19.83 -12.93 6.16
C PRO A 94 -19.41 -14.30 6.70
N VAL A 95 -18.43 -14.95 6.09
CA VAL A 95 -17.91 -16.26 6.52
C VAL A 95 -16.76 -16.10 7.50
N ILE A 96 -15.81 -15.19 7.21
CA ILE A 96 -14.62 -14.97 8.04
C ILE A 96 -14.97 -14.13 9.27
N GLY A 97 -15.73 -13.04 9.07
CA GLY A 97 -16.19 -12.18 10.16
C GLY A 97 -15.16 -11.20 10.72
N ASP A 98 -13.90 -11.25 10.27
CA ASP A 98 -12.84 -10.36 10.75
C ASP A 98 -13.10 -8.90 10.37
N LYS A 99 -12.53 -7.98 11.15
CA LYS A 99 -12.58 -6.57 10.83
C LYS A 99 -11.75 -6.28 9.56
N PRO A 100 -12.31 -5.62 8.54
CA PRO A 100 -11.56 -5.21 7.36
C PRO A 100 -10.39 -4.29 7.71
N GLN A 101 -9.27 -4.45 7.01
CA GLN A 101 -8.06 -3.67 7.20
C GLN A 101 -7.53 -3.20 5.84
N LEU A 102 -6.91 -2.02 5.78
CA LEU A 102 -6.33 -1.52 4.54
C LEU A 102 -4.92 -2.11 4.33
N TYR A 103 -4.84 -3.08 3.41
CA TYR A 103 -3.60 -3.81 3.16
C TYR A 103 -2.63 -3.07 2.26
N ASN A 104 -3.13 -2.42 1.21
CA ASN A 104 -2.33 -1.60 0.31
C ASN A 104 -3.16 -0.49 -0.33
N VAL A 105 -2.48 0.60 -0.70
CA VAL A 105 -2.98 1.63 -1.62
C VAL A 105 -1.85 1.98 -2.58
N ASP A 106 -2.16 1.90 -3.85
CA ASP A 106 -1.31 2.42 -4.92
C ASP A 106 -2.14 3.31 -5.84
N ALA A 107 -1.51 4.27 -6.50
CA ALA A 107 -2.23 5.20 -7.35
C ALA A 107 -1.44 5.59 -8.60
N VAL A 108 -2.20 5.93 -9.64
CA VAL A 108 -1.67 6.38 -10.92
C VAL A 108 -2.50 7.57 -11.43
N ALA A 109 -1.83 8.51 -12.08
CA ALA A 109 -2.54 9.59 -12.77
C ALA A 109 -3.22 9.05 -14.02
N TYR A 110 -4.47 9.44 -14.20
CA TYR A 110 -5.25 9.18 -15.40
C TYR A 110 -6.01 10.45 -15.78
N GLU A 111 -5.69 11.00 -16.95
CA GLU A 111 -6.21 12.30 -17.40
C GLU A 111 -6.11 13.40 -16.33
N SER A 112 -7.19 13.84 -15.75
CA SER A 112 -7.27 14.95 -14.79
C SER A 112 -7.42 14.51 -13.33
N ILE A 113 -7.30 13.22 -13.04
CA ILE A 113 -7.46 12.65 -11.69
C ILE A 113 -6.38 11.61 -11.37
N MET A 114 -6.22 11.32 -10.08
CA MET A 114 -5.52 10.12 -9.63
C MET A 114 -6.53 8.98 -9.46
N LEU A 115 -6.24 7.84 -10.07
CA LEU A 115 -6.94 6.58 -9.78
C LEU A 115 -6.16 5.82 -8.72
N GLY A 116 -6.85 5.37 -7.67
CA GLY A 116 -6.29 4.58 -6.58
C GLY A 116 -6.85 3.16 -6.56
N ALA A 117 -5.99 2.18 -6.34
CA ALA A 117 -6.35 0.79 -6.07
C ALA A 117 -6.15 0.52 -4.57
N PHE A 118 -7.24 0.20 -3.88
CA PHE A 118 -7.28 -0.06 -2.44
C PHE A 118 -7.45 -1.55 -2.21
N GLN A 119 -6.46 -2.20 -1.65
CA GLN A 119 -6.55 -3.60 -1.25
C GLN A 119 -7.07 -3.70 0.18
N ILE A 120 -8.31 -4.12 0.35
CA ILE A 120 -8.92 -4.34 1.65
C ILE A 120 -8.74 -5.81 2.03
N TYR A 121 -8.10 -6.04 3.16
CA TYR A 121 -7.89 -7.36 3.75
C TYR A 121 -9.06 -7.71 4.65
N LEU A 122 -9.71 -8.83 4.37
CA LEU A 122 -10.91 -9.29 5.06
C LEU A 122 -10.62 -10.41 6.07
N GLY A 123 -9.37 -10.86 6.16
CA GLY A 123 -8.95 -11.96 7.02
C GLY A 123 -8.83 -13.29 6.26
N PRO A 124 -8.74 -14.42 6.99
CA PRO A 124 -8.52 -14.48 8.43
C PRO A 124 -7.09 -14.07 8.82
N ASP A 125 -6.86 -13.84 10.12
CA ASP A 125 -5.52 -13.55 10.63
C ASP A 125 -4.52 -14.65 10.30
N ASN A 126 -3.22 -14.29 10.26
CA ASN A 126 -2.14 -15.21 9.91
C ASN A 126 -2.17 -16.47 10.77
N SER A 127 -2.36 -16.32 12.08
CA SER A 127 -2.42 -17.43 13.03
C SER A 127 -3.54 -18.42 12.71
N ILE A 128 -4.69 -17.95 12.23
CA ILE A 128 -5.82 -18.79 11.83
C ILE A 128 -5.49 -19.51 10.51
N THR A 129 -4.99 -18.77 9.52
CA THR A 129 -4.56 -19.36 8.24
C THR A 129 -3.51 -20.45 8.46
N ASP A 130 -2.49 -20.17 9.27
CA ASP A 130 -1.38 -21.09 9.52
C ASP A 130 -1.86 -22.35 10.27
N ALA A 131 -2.84 -22.23 11.17
CA ALA A 131 -3.39 -23.34 11.92
C ALA A 131 -4.43 -24.18 11.17
N THR A 132 -5.22 -23.56 10.29
CA THR A 132 -6.41 -24.17 9.69
C THR A 132 -6.33 -24.39 8.19
N GLY A 133 -5.39 -23.70 7.49
CA GLY A 133 -5.31 -23.68 6.05
C GLY A 133 -6.40 -22.84 5.35
N ILE A 134 -7.26 -22.13 6.11
CA ILE A 134 -8.27 -21.24 5.52
C ILE A 134 -7.56 -20.11 4.74
N PRO A 135 -7.88 -19.90 3.46
CA PRO A 135 -7.20 -18.92 2.63
C PRO A 135 -7.55 -17.49 3.06
N LYS A 136 -6.57 -16.60 2.91
CA LYS A 136 -6.77 -15.16 3.10
C LYS A 136 -7.61 -14.58 1.97
N VAL A 137 -8.51 -13.67 2.34
CA VAL A 137 -9.41 -12.98 1.42
C VAL A 137 -9.07 -11.50 1.37
N THR A 138 -8.98 -10.96 0.17
CA THR A 138 -8.83 -9.51 -0.04
C THR A 138 -9.73 -9.04 -1.18
N ASN A 139 -10.23 -7.82 -1.06
CA ASN A 139 -10.95 -7.12 -2.13
C ASN A 139 -10.12 -5.96 -2.64
N ILE A 140 -10.25 -5.66 -3.94
CA ILE A 140 -9.67 -4.45 -4.52
C ILE A 140 -10.81 -3.49 -4.85
N HIS A 141 -10.73 -2.31 -4.26
CA HIS A 141 -11.66 -1.20 -4.51
C HIS A 141 -10.96 -0.12 -5.31
N LEU A 142 -11.66 0.47 -6.27
CA LEU A 142 -11.18 1.63 -6.99
C LEU A 142 -11.63 2.91 -6.28
N GLY A 143 -10.74 3.89 -6.27
CA GLY A 143 -11.02 5.23 -5.80
C GLY A 143 -10.43 6.26 -6.72
N PHE A 144 -10.81 7.50 -6.54
CA PHE A 144 -10.27 8.61 -7.31
C PHE A 144 -9.99 9.81 -6.40
N SER A 145 -9.04 10.63 -6.83
CA SER A 145 -8.63 11.84 -6.13
C SER A 145 -8.25 12.93 -7.12
N ARG A 146 -8.47 14.19 -6.76
CA ARG A 146 -7.98 15.32 -7.56
C ARG A 146 -6.62 15.82 -7.09
N ASP A 147 -6.25 15.56 -5.85
CA ASP A 147 -5.00 16.01 -5.24
C ASP A 147 -4.01 14.85 -4.92
N GLY A 148 -4.48 13.60 -4.99
CA GLY A 148 -3.68 12.41 -4.68
C GLY A 148 -3.48 12.16 -3.18
N PHE A 149 -4.17 12.94 -2.32
CA PHE A 149 -4.20 12.75 -0.88
C PHE A 149 -5.60 12.36 -0.39
N HIS A 150 -6.64 13.13 -0.78
CA HIS A 150 -8.03 12.83 -0.45
C HIS A 150 -8.65 11.96 -1.53
N PHE A 151 -8.92 10.71 -1.18
CA PHE A 151 -9.55 9.74 -2.09
C PHE A 151 -11.01 9.52 -1.75
N SER A 152 -11.85 9.50 -2.80
CA SER A 152 -13.22 9.01 -2.74
C SER A 152 -13.26 7.61 -3.34
N ARG A 153 -13.88 6.66 -2.64
CA ARG A 153 -14.15 5.30 -3.13
C ARG A 153 -15.63 5.18 -3.47
N SER A 154 -15.97 4.54 -4.59
CA SER A 154 -17.33 4.21 -4.93
C SER A 154 -17.80 3.03 -4.08
N GLU A 155 -18.98 3.14 -3.49
CA GLU A 155 -19.62 2.05 -2.74
C GLU A 155 -20.04 0.87 -3.67
N ALA A 156 -20.21 1.14 -4.96
CA ALA A 156 -20.74 0.18 -5.93
C ALA A 156 -19.69 -0.66 -6.66
N ILE A 157 -18.40 -0.39 -6.47
CA ILE A 157 -17.33 -1.09 -7.20
C ILE A 157 -16.47 -1.87 -6.23
N SER A 158 -17.03 -2.85 -5.57
CA SER A 158 -16.27 -3.99 -5.06
C SER A 158 -16.03 -4.93 -6.25
N SER A 159 -14.93 -4.76 -6.95
CA SER A 159 -14.88 -5.38 -8.27
C SER A 159 -14.03 -6.63 -8.37
N PHE A 160 -13.19 -6.96 -7.39
CA PHE A 160 -12.37 -8.18 -7.49
C PHE A 160 -12.15 -8.81 -6.12
N ASN A 161 -12.79 -9.94 -5.87
CA ASN A 161 -12.44 -10.82 -4.74
C ASN A 161 -11.22 -11.63 -5.14
N ILE A 162 -10.11 -11.45 -4.44
CA ILE A 162 -8.90 -12.24 -4.64
C ILE A 162 -8.77 -13.21 -3.47
N HIS A 163 -8.97 -14.48 -3.72
CA HIS A 163 -8.69 -15.55 -2.78
C HIS A 163 -7.23 -15.99 -2.94
N TYR A 164 -6.42 -15.85 -1.89
CA TYR A 164 -5.08 -16.40 -1.86
C TYR A 164 -5.13 -17.83 -1.34
N GLY A 165 -4.60 -18.75 -2.10
CA GLY A 165 -4.31 -20.11 -1.61
C GLY A 165 -5.30 -21.20 -1.99
N ASN A 166 -5.99 -21.08 -3.12
CA ASN A 166 -6.60 -22.25 -3.73
C ASN A 166 -5.81 -22.61 -5.00
N PRO A 167 -4.92 -23.61 -4.96
CA PRO A 167 -4.54 -24.30 -6.19
C PRO A 167 -5.77 -25.09 -6.65
N PHE A 168 -6.13 -24.95 -7.89
CA PHE A 168 -7.11 -25.76 -8.59
C PHE A 168 -6.78 -27.24 -8.42
#